data_b0e6df5f8532ae5938f7405bdc15b5c6
#
_entry.id   b0e6df5f8532ae5938f7405bdc15b5c6
#
_cell.length_a   1.000
_cell.length_b   1.000
_cell.length_c   1.000
_cell.angle_alpha   90.00
_cell.angle_beta   90.00
_cell.angle_gamma   90.00
#
_symmetry.space_group_name_H-M   'P 1'
#
loop_
_entity.id
_entity.type
_entity.pdbx_description
1 polymer ?
#
loop_
_entity_poly.entity_id
_entity_poly.type
_entity_poly.pdbx_seq_one_letter_code
_entity_poly.pdbx_strand_id
1 'polypeptide(L)'
;LDQINNLKNRLSLLESYLSIKIKRKQVLNDEQLTQESDFWDDPKKAEIFLKNINKNKIWVVEFDKAISEYEDLVVLFDFLESNEVNEAEVFNQFKIVQSLIEDLEFKNMLSGEEDNLPAVMVINPGAGGTESQDWAEMLMRMYIMWGEKNKMKVKEIDFQAGDSAGIKSVTLQFNGDYPFGNLKGENGVHRLVRISPFDSNAKRHTSFTSVFVYPLVDDSIEIDINPSDISWDTFRAGGAGGQGVNKIE
;
A
#
# COMPACT_ATOMS: atom_id res chain seq x y z
N LEU A 1 27.62 -19.52 7.95
CA LEU A 1 26.77 -20.38 8.78
C LEU A 1 25.84 -19.56 9.66
N ASP A 2 26.35 -18.59 10.44
CA ASP A 2 25.54 -17.77 11.35
C ASP A 2 24.42 -16.99 10.66
N GLN A 3 24.70 -16.47 9.46
CA GLN A 3 23.70 -15.77 8.65
C GLN A 3 22.58 -16.71 8.17
N ILE A 4 22.92 -17.94 7.76
CA ILE A 4 21.94 -18.96 7.34
C ILE A 4 21.07 -19.38 8.53
N ASN A 5 21.66 -19.56 9.72
CA ASN A 5 20.94 -19.85 10.95
C ASN A 5 19.99 -18.69 11.36
N ASN A 6 20.41 -17.44 11.12
CA ASN A 6 19.55 -16.28 11.36
C ASN A 6 18.30 -16.31 10.46
N LEU A 7 18.47 -16.61 9.15
CA LEU A 7 17.32 -16.74 8.23
C LEU A 7 16.36 -17.86 8.67
N LYS A 8 16.90 -19.00 9.14
CA LYS A 8 16.10 -20.10 9.69
C LYS A 8 15.22 -19.65 10.88
N ASN A 9 15.83 -18.93 11.81
CA ASN A 9 15.11 -18.44 12.98
C ASN A 9 14.00 -17.45 12.58
N ARG A 10 14.27 -16.54 11.63
CA ARG A 10 13.27 -15.61 11.09
C ARG A 10 12.10 -16.35 10.43
N LEU A 11 12.38 -17.37 9.60
CA LEU A 11 11.35 -18.22 8.98
C LEU A 11 10.49 -18.94 10.04
N SER A 12 11.11 -19.49 11.07
CA SER A 12 10.38 -20.17 12.15
C SER A 12 9.46 -19.21 12.93
N LEU A 13 9.91 -17.98 13.19
CA LEU A 13 9.11 -16.95 13.81
C LEU A 13 7.94 -16.53 12.91
N LEU A 14 8.19 -16.34 11.60
CA LEU A 14 7.15 -16.00 10.62
C LEU A 14 6.09 -17.12 10.50
N GLU A 15 6.48 -18.39 10.51
CA GLU A 15 5.53 -19.52 10.51
C GLU A 15 4.51 -19.39 11.66
N SER A 16 5.03 -19.03 12.84
CA SER A 16 4.21 -18.86 14.04
C SER A 16 3.32 -17.61 13.96
N TYR A 17 3.90 -16.44 13.64
CA TYR A 17 3.15 -15.17 13.57
C TYR A 17 2.08 -15.18 12.49
N LEU A 18 2.38 -15.71 11.32
CA LEU A 18 1.45 -15.84 10.21
C LEU A 18 0.45 -16.98 10.40
N SER A 19 0.64 -17.83 11.42
CA SER A 19 -0.18 -19.01 11.68
C SER A 19 -0.32 -19.92 10.45
N ILE A 20 0.77 -20.12 9.71
CA ILE A 20 0.79 -20.82 8.41
C ILE A 20 0.16 -22.21 8.50
N LYS A 21 0.44 -22.97 9.58
CA LYS A 21 -0.16 -24.32 9.79
C LYS A 21 -1.68 -24.27 9.85
N ILE A 22 -2.24 -23.25 10.49
CA ILE A 22 -3.70 -23.07 10.61
C ILE A 22 -4.27 -22.68 9.26
N LYS A 23 -3.67 -21.69 8.58
CA LYS A 23 -4.10 -21.24 7.24
C LYS A 23 -4.05 -22.37 6.22
N ARG A 24 -3.00 -23.20 6.24
CA ARG A 24 -2.88 -24.36 5.35
C ARG A 24 -4.02 -25.37 5.55
N LYS A 25 -4.36 -25.67 6.82
CA LYS A 25 -5.48 -26.55 7.14
C LYS A 25 -6.82 -25.94 6.71
N GLN A 26 -7.01 -24.63 6.92
CA GLN A 26 -8.21 -23.93 6.47
C GLN A 26 -8.34 -23.97 4.95
N VAL A 27 -7.29 -23.63 4.20
CA VAL A 27 -7.30 -23.67 2.73
C VAL A 27 -7.69 -25.04 2.22
N LEU A 28 -7.12 -26.13 2.79
CA LEU A 28 -7.48 -27.49 2.39
C LEU A 28 -8.95 -27.83 2.67
N ASN A 29 -9.47 -27.45 3.82
CA ASN A 29 -10.87 -27.68 4.16
C ASN A 29 -11.81 -26.85 3.29
N ASP A 30 -11.48 -25.57 3.09
CA ASP A 30 -12.28 -24.64 2.33
C ASP A 30 -12.30 -25.01 0.83
N GLU A 31 -11.18 -25.50 0.28
CA GLU A 31 -11.13 -26.04 -1.08
C GLU A 31 -12.00 -27.31 -1.25
N GLN A 32 -12.12 -28.13 -0.22
CA GLN A 32 -13.05 -29.28 -0.25
C GLN A 32 -14.51 -28.82 -0.32
N LEU A 33 -14.89 -27.80 0.47
CA LEU A 33 -16.23 -27.23 0.45
C LEU A 33 -16.62 -26.65 -0.91
N THR A 34 -15.66 -26.09 -1.67
CA THR A 34 -15.95 -25.58 -3.03
C THR A 34 -16.31 -26.66 -4.05
N GLN A 35 -16.06 -27.94 -3.72
CA GLN A 35 -16.41 -29.09 -4.59
C GLN A 35 -17.81 -29.62 -4.33
N GLU A 36 -18.49 -29.15 -3.28
CA GLU A 36 -19.87 -29.54 -2.99
C GLU A 36 -20.84 -28.95 -4.02
N SER A 37 -21.89 -29.71 -4.36
CA SER A 37 -22.82 -29.35 -5.43
C SER A 37 -23.63 -28.09 -5.16
N ASP A 38 -23.91 -27.80 -3.89
CA ASP A 38 -24.72 -26.68 -3.41
C ASP A 38 -23.91 -25.40 -3.16
N PHE A 39 -22.58 -25.49 -3.22
CA PHE A 39 -21.69 -24.34 -3.03
C PHE A 39 -22.00 -23.19 -4.02
N TRP A 40 -22.39 -23.52 -5.24
CA TRP A 40 -22.59 -22.57 -6.33
C TRP A 40 -24.02 -22.00 -6.42
N ASP A 41 -24.94 -22.40 -5.54
CA ASP A 41 -26.32 -21.94 -5.53
C ASP A 41 -26.45 -20.44 -5.20
N ASP A 42 -25.50 -19.88 -4.41
CA ASP A 42 -25.42 -18.45 -4.12
C ASP A 42 -24.08 -17.86 -4.63
N PRO A 43 -24.08 -17.28 -5.84
CA PRO A 43 -22.84 -16.76 -6.45
C PRO A 43 -22.14 -15.65 -5.63
N LYS A 44 -22.91 -14.82 -4.90
CA LYS A 44 -22.33 -13.75 -4.08
C LYS A 44 -21.56 -14.31 -2.86
N LYS A 45 -22.14 -15.29 -2.18
CA LYS A 45 -21.46 -15.96 -1.06
C LYS A 45 -20.25 -16.75 -1.56
N ALA A 46 -20.38 -17.44 -2.68
CA ALA A 46 -19.28 -18.16 -3.30
C ALA A 46 -18.10 -17.24 -3.63
N GLU A 47 -18.38 -16.06 -4.20
CA GLU A 47 -17.34 -15.07 -4.50
C GLU A 47 -16.59 -14.59 -3.24
N ILE A 48 -17.31 -14.24 -2.17
CA ILE A 48 -16.71 -13.81 -0.90
C ILE A 48 -15.87 -14.94 -0.30
N PHE A 49 -16.39 -16.17 -0.34
CA PHE A 49 -15.69 -17.35 0.19
C PHE A 49 -14.39 -17.63 -0.58
N LEU A 50 -14.44 -17.58 -1.91
CA LEU A 50 -13.25 -17.75 -2.76
C LEU A 50 -12.21 -16.65 -2.54
N LYS A 51 -12.62 -15.40 -2.32
CA LYS A 51 -11.71 -14.31 -1.95
C LYS A 51 -10.98 -14.62 -0.65
N ASN A 52 -11.68 -15.15 0.36
CA ASN A 52 -11.08 -15.54 1.63
C ASN A 52 -10.10 -16.72 1.50
N ILE A 53 -10.45 -17.75 0.72
CA ILE A 53 -9.52 -18.84 0.40
C ILE A 53 -8.26 -18.29 -0.24
N ASN A 54 -8.39 -17.47 -1.29
CA ASN A 54 -7.26 -16.91 -2.00
C ASN A 54 -6.37 -16.06 -1.08
N LYS A 55 -6.96 -15.26 -0.19
CA LYS A 55 -6.20 -14.48 0.81
C LYS A 55 -5.31 -15.37 1.68
N ASN A 56 -5.84 -16.48 2.18
CA ASN A 56 -5.07 -17.43 3.00
C ASN A 56 -4.05 -18.22 2.16
N LYS A 57 -4.43 -18.60 0.93
CA LYS A 57 -3.60 -19.39 0.02
C LYS A 57 -2.34 -18.62 -0.41
N ILE A 58 -2.44 -17.32 -0.69
CA ILE A 58 -1.30 -16.47 -1.02
C ILE A 58 -0.24 -16.54 0.07
N TRP A 59 -0.62 -16.39 1.35
CA TRP A 59 0.31 -16.49 2.46
C TRP A 59 1.02 -17.84 2.55
N VAL A 60 0.28 -18.93 2.33
CA VAL A 60 0.84 -20.29 2.36
C VAL A 60 1.82 -20.48 1.21
N VAL A 61 1.46 -20.07 0.00
CA VAL A 61 2.30 -20.22 -1.21
C VAL A 61 3.58 -19.38 -1.10
N GLU A 62 3.49 -18.12 -0.65
CA GLU A 62 4.65 -17.26 -0.50
C GLU A 62 5.60 -17.78 0.60
N PHE A 63 5.05 -18.27 1.70
CA PHE A 63 5.85 -18.87 2.76
C PHE A 63 6.52 -20.17 2.30
N ASP A 64 5.81 -21.05 1.60
CA ASP A 64 6.35 -22.30 1.06
C ASP A 64 7.48 -22.02 0.05
N LYS A 65 7.32 -20.98 -0.77
CA LYS A 65 8.39 -20.52 -1.65
C LYS A 65 9.64 -20.11 -0.87
N ALA A 66 9.47 -19.31 0.20
CA ALA A 66 10.60 -18.87 1.01
C ALA A 66 11.31 -20.05 1.71
N ILE A 67 10.56 -21.07 2.15
CA ILE A 67 11.13 -22.32 2.70
C ILE A 67 11.91 -23.07 1.63
N SER A 68 11.35 -23.28 0.44
CA SER A 68 12.02 -24.01 -0.65
C SER A 68 13.33 -23.33 -1.04
N GLU A 69 13.33 -22.01 -1.21
CA GLU A 69 14.56 -21.26 -1.54
C GLU A 69 15.59 -21.30 -0.39
N TYR A 70 15.13 -21.36 0.86
CA TYR A 70 16.02 -21.57 2.01
C TYR A 70 16.63 -22.98 2.01
N GLU A 71 15.86 -24.01 1.70
CA GLU A 71 16.36 -25.38 1.59
C GLU A 71 17.42 -25.49 0.48
N ASP A 72 17.18 -24.86 -0.67
CA ASP A 72 18.15 -24.77 -1.76
C ASP A 72 19.44 -24.05 -1.32
N LEU A 73 19.32 -22.97 -0.53
CA LEU A 73 20.49 -22.29 0.04
C LEU A 73 21.32 -23.20 0.95
N VAL A 74 20.69 -24.02 1.78
CA VAL A 74 21.37 -24.96 2.67
C VAL A 74 22.14 -25.99 1.84
N VAL A 75 21.52 -26.55 0.80
CA VAL A 75 22.17 -27.50 -0.12
C VAL A 75 23.36 -26.86 -0.86
N LEU A 76 23.19 -25.63 -1.35
CA LEU A 76 24.29 -24.90 -2.00
C LEU A 76 25.45 -24.61 -1.03
N PHE A 77 25.16 -24.37 0.24
CA PHE A 77 26.18 -24.17 1.26
C PHE A 77 26.98 -25.47 1.53
N ASP A 78 26.31 -26.63 1.58
CA ASP A 78 26.98 -27.92 1.72
C ASP A 78 27.88 -28.22 0.51
N PHE A 79 27.47 -27.86 -0.71
CA PHE A 79 28.31 -27.96 -1.92
C PHE A 79 29.49 -26.99 -1.91
N LEU A 80 29.34 -25.80 -1.31
CA LEU A 80 30.44 -24.88 -1.12
C LEU A 80 31.52 -25.47 -0.19
N GLU A 81 31.12 -26.12 0.92
CA GLU A 81 32.06 -26.80 1.81
C GLU A 81 32.81 -27.95 1.11
N SER A 82 32.18 -28.59 0.11
CA SER A 82 32.78 -29.64 -0.74
C SER A 82 33.57 -29.06 -1.92
N ASN A 83 33.69 -27.73 -2.08
CA ASN A 83 34.31 -27.03 -3.20
C ASN A 83 33.70 -27.36 -4.58
N GLU A 84 32.42 -27.71 -4.65
CA GLU A 84 31.72 -28.01 -5.90
C GLU A 84 31.03 -26.77 -6.49
N VAL A 85 30.79 -25.72 -5.67
CA VAL A 85 30.11 -24.47 -6.03
C VAL A 85 30.94 -23.27 -5.55
N ASN A 86 30.79 -22.10 -6.18
CA ASN A 86 31.55 -20.92 -5.79
C ASN A 86 30.75 -20.05 -4.79
N GLU A 87 31.44 -19.20 -4.02
CA GLU A 87 30.85 -18.31 -3.03
C GLU A 87 29.84 -17.35 -3.63
N ALA A 88 29.97 -16.93 -4.89
CA ALA A 88 29.07 -15.99 -5.53
C ALA A 88 27.67 -16.58 -5.75
N GLU A 89 27.58 -17.87 -6.03
CA GLU A 89 26.29 -18.57 -6.18
C GLU A 89 25.54 -18.65 -4.86
N VAL A 90 26.23 -19.06 -3.80
CA VAL A 90 25.67 -19.10 -2.43
C VAL A 90 25.22 -17.71 -1.98
N PHE A 91 26.03 -16.67 -2.27
CA PHE A 91 25.70 -15.31 -1.91
C PHE A 91 24.48 -14.77 -2.69
N ASN A 92 24.34 -15.12 -3.95
CA ASN A 92 23.17 -14.76 -4.74
C ASN A 92 21.90 -15.44 -4.19
N GLN A 93 21.97 -16.74 -3.89
CA GLN A 93 20.85 -17.47 -3.28
C GLN A 93 20.50 -16.91 -1.90
N PHE A 94 21.51 -16.58 -1.09
CA PHE A 94 21.29 -15.92 0.21
C PHE A 94 20.49 -14.61 0.07
N LYS A 95 20.83 -13.77 -0.92
CA LYS A 95 20.09 -12.52 -1.17
C LYS A 95 18.64 -12.77 -1.58
N ILE A 96 18.39 -13.81 -2.39
CA ILE A 96 17.02 -14.19 -2.79
C ILE A 96 16.21 -14.57 -1.56
N VAL A 97 16.73 -15.45 -0.72
CA VAL A 97 16.05 -15.90 0.50
C VAL A 97 15.83 -14.72 1.46
N GLN A 98 16.84 -13.88 1.65
CA GLN A 98 16.74 -12.70 2.50
C GLN A 98 15.62 -11.76 2.02
N SER A 99 15.55 -11.48 0.72
CA SER A 99 14.50 -10.62 0.15
C SER A 99 13.10 -11.22 0.35
N LEU A 100 12.92 -12.53 0.15
CA LEU A 100 11.64 -13.18 0.37
C LEU A 100 11.17 -13.12 1.82
N ILE A 101 12.10 -13.28 2.77
CA ILE A 101 11.79 -13.17 4.20
C ILE A 101 11.43 -11.72 4.55
N GLU A 102 12.20 -10.74 4.08
CA GLU A 102 11.93 -9.32 4.31
C GLU A 102 10.57 -8.89 3.73
N ASP A 103 10.21 -9.39 2.55
CA ASP A 103 8.90 -9.15 1.93
C ASP A 103 7.76 -9.72 2.78
N LEU A 104 7.92 -10.94 3.32
CA LEU A 104 6.92 -11.56 4.20
C LEU A 104 6.78 -10.83 5.54
N GLU A 105 7.90 -10.42 6.14
CA GLU A 105 7.92 -9.63 7.38
C GLU A 105 7.23 -8.28 7.16
N PHE A 106 7.52 -7.62 6.06
CA PHE A 106 6.90 -6.36 5.69
C PHE A 106 5.38 -6.50 5.48
N LYS A 107 4.95 -7.51 4.71
CA LYS A 107 3.52 -7.80 4.51
C LYS A 107 2.81 -8.10 5.83
N ASN A 108 3.47 -8.80 6.77
CA ASN A 108 2.91 -9.07 8.09
C ASN A 108 2.67 -7.79 8.92
N MET A 109 3.46 -6.74 8.70
CA MET A 109 3.22 -5.44 9.34
C MET A 109 1.98 -4.74 8.79
N LEU A 110 1.55 -5.08 7.56
CA LEU A 110 0.35 -4.56 6.91
C LEU A 110 -0.87 -5.41 7.30
N SER A 111 -1.20 -5.43 8.60
CA SER A 111 -2.24 -6.30 9.18
C SER A 111 -3.60 -5.61 9.34
N GLY A 112 -3.73 -4.32 9.01
CA GLY A 112 -4.99 -3.59 9.03
C GLY A 112 -5.95 -4.10 7.97
N GLU A 113 -7.24 -4.17 8.30
CA GLU A 113 -8.28 -4.60 7.33
C GLU A 113 -8.30 -3.71 6.09
N GLU A 114 -7.98 -2.42 6.25
CA GLU A 114 -7.95 -1.43 5.19
C GLU A 114 -6.68 -1.51 4.33
N ASP A 115 -5.59 -2.12 4.83
CA ASP A 115 -4.28 -2.11 4.17
C ASP A 115 -4.30 -2.75 2.78
N ASN A 116 -5.18 -3.72 2.57
CA ASN A 116 -5.35 -4.40 1.27
C ASN A 116 -6.33 -3.70 0.32
N LEU A 117 -6.99 -2.63 0.77
CA LEU A 117 -7.90 -1.87 -0.08
C LEU A 117 -7.13 -1.04 -1.12
N PRO A 118 -7.74 -0.77 -2.29
CA PRO A 118 -7.18 0.18 -3.23
C PRO A 118 -6.96 1.54 -2.54
N ALA A 119 -5.87 2.21 -2.89
CA ALA A 119 -5.55 3.52 -2.33
C ALA A 119 -5.91 4.63 -3.30
N VAL A 120 -6.48 5.70 -2.78
CA VAL A 120 -6.64 6.96 -3.52
C VAL A 120 -5.71 7.99 -2.90
N MET A 121 -4.85 8.57 -3.72
CA MET A 121 -3.87 9.57 -3.33
C MET A 121 -4.21 10.91 -3.98
N VAL A 122 -4.32 11.95 -3.17
CA VAL A 122 -4.50 13.33 -3.62
C VAL A 122 -3.24 14.12 -3.32
N ILE A 123 -2.71 14.79 -4.33
CA ILE A 123 -1.51 15.62 -4.23
C ILE A 123 -1.87 17.05 -4.57
N ASN A 124 -1.65 17.97 -3.62
CA ASN A 124 -1.91 19.39 -3.81
C ASN A 124 -0.68 20.21 -3.46
N PRO A 125 -0.26 21.17 -4.31
CA PRO A 125 0.79 22.10 -3.97
C PRO A 125 0.39 22.96 -2.76
N GLY A 126 1.36 23.21 -1.89
CA GLY A 126 1.22 24.13 -0.78
C GLY A 126 1.80 25.50 -1.07
N ALA A 127 2.32 26.17 -0.05
CA ALA A 127 3.00 27.44 -0.21
C ALA A 127 4.27 27.31 -1.08
N GLY A 128 4.47 28.23 -2.02
CA GLY A 128 5.65 28.27 -2.90
C GLY A 128 5.37 28.61 -4.37
N GLY A 129 4.11 28.88 -4.73
CA GLY A 129 3.74 29.27 -6.11
C GLY A 129 4.12 28.20 -7.14
N THR A 130 4.72 28.62 -8.28
CA THR A 130 5.15 27.73 -9.37
C THR A 130 6.10 26.63 -8.89
N GLU A 131 6.98 26.92 -7.93
CA GLU A 131 7.92 25.96 -7.38
C GLU A 131 7.21 24.80 -6.65
N SER A 132 6.13 25.09 -5.90
CA SER A 132 5.33 24.04 -5.24
C SER A 132 4.49 23.24 -6.22
N GLN A 133 4.03 23.84 -7.31
CA GLN A 133 3.33 23.14 -8.39
C GLN A 133 4.25 22.15 -9.12
N ASP A 134 5.50 22.56 -9.38
CA ASP A 134 6.53 21.67 -9.94
C ASP A 134 6.90 20.53 -8.98
N TRP A 135 7.05 20.84 -7.68
CA TRP A 135 7.28 19.82 -6.68
C TRP A 135 6.14 18.78 -6.61
N ALA A 136 4.88 19.23 -6.71
CA ALA A 136 3.72 18.33 -6.74
C ALA A 136 3.76 17.41 -7.98
N GLU A 137 4.17 17.91 -9.15
CA GLU A 137 4.36 17.09 -10.35
C GLU A 137 5.50 16.07 -10.19
N MET A 138 6.59 16.46 -9.54
CA MET A 138 7.70 15.54 -9.25
C MET A 138 7.24 14.40 -8.35
N LEU A 139 6.45 14.69 -7.29
CA LEU A 139 5.87 13.68 -6.41
C LEU A 139 4.90 12.76 -7.18
N MET A 140 4.03 13.33 -8.00
CA MET A 140 3.12 12.54 -8.85
C MET A 140 3.91 11.52 -9.68
N ARG A 141 4.95 11.96 -10.39
CA ARG A 141 5.78 11.05 -11.19
C ARG A 141 6.50 10.01 -10.35
N MET A 142 6.99 10.39 -9.18
CA MET A 142 7.65 9.47 -8.24
C MET A 142 6.69 8.34 -7.82
N TYR A 143 5.46 8.67 -7.43
CA TYR A 143 4.49 7.67 -6.99
C TYR A 143 3.97 6.81 -8.15
N ILE A 144 3.81 7.36 -9.35
CA ILE A 144 3.45 6.57 -10.54
C ILE A 144 4.54 5.54 -10.82
N MET A 145 5.81 5.94 -10.90
CA MET A 145 6.94 5.04 -11.12
C MET A 145 7.08 4.00 -10.00
N TRP A 146 6.84 4.40 -8.75
CA TRP A 146 6.85 3.47 -7.63
C TRP A 146 5.73 2.43 -7.76
N GLY A 147 4.53 2.85 -8.13
CA GLY A 147 3.40 1.94 -8.36
C GLY A 147 3.69 0.94 -9.48
N GLU A 148 4.22 1.40 -10.62
CA GLU A 148 4.60 0.53 -11.74
C GLU A 148 5.69 -0.47 -11.34
N LYS A 149 6.72 -0.02 -10.62
CA LYS A 149 7.79 -0.90 -10.11
C LYS A 149 7.25 -2.01 -9.21
N ASN A 150 6.23 -1.70 -8.40
CA ASN A 150 5.57 -2.66 -7.51
C ASN A 150 4.40 -3.40 -8.18
N LYS A 151 4.31 -3.36 -9.53
CA LYS A 151 3.29 -4.04 -10.33
C LYS A 151 1.85 -3.64 -9.98
N MET A 152 1.67 -2.44 -9.43
CA MET A 152 0.37 -1.87 -9.16
C MET A 152 -0.19 -1.23 -10.43
N LYS A 153 -1.50 -1.34 -10.61
CA LYS A 153 -2.21 -0.62 -11.68
C LYS A 153 -2.53 0.78 -11.16
N VAL A 154 -1.83 1.78 -11.68
CA VAL A 154 -2.07 3.19 -11.35
C VAL A 154 -3.03 3.79 -12.37
N LYS A 155 -4.06 4.48 -11.89
CA LYS A 155 -5.05 5.20 -12.70
C LYS A 155 -5.13 6.63 -12.23
N GLU A 156 -5.00 7.58 -13.15
CA GLU A 156 -5.31 8.99 -12.92
C GLU A 156 -6.83 9.15 -12.93
N ILE A 157 -7.39 9.70 -11.84
CA ILE A 157 -8.83 9.97 -11.70
C ILE A 157 -9.13 11.41 -12.08
N ASP A 158 -8.30 12.34 -11.57
CA ASP A 158 -8.43 13.78 -11.83
C ASP A 158 -7.05 14.40 -11.96
N PHE A 159 -6.93 15.40 -12.83
CA PHE A 159 -5.68 16.11 -13.08
C PHE A 159 -5.94 17.55 -13.45
N GLN A 160 -5.30 18.46 -12.73
CA GLN A 160 -5.34 19.88 -13.02
C GLN A 160 -3.93 20.42 -13.21
N ALA A 161 -3.61 20.85 -14.44
CA ALA A 161 -2.32 21.44 -14.78
C ALA A 161 -2.06 22.75 -14.04
N GLY A 162 -0.80 23.03 -13.76
CA GLY A 162 -0.34 24.33 -13.25
C GLY A 162 -0.45 25.44 -14.29
N ASP A 163 -0.41 26.70 -13.84
CA ASP A 163 -0.55 27.84 -14.75
C ASP A 163 0.68 28.03 -15.64
N SER A 164 1.87 27.78 -15.12
CA SER A 164 3.15 27.97 -15.83
C SER A 164 4.01 26.72 -15.84
N ALA A 165 3.95 25.92 -14.79
CA ALA A 165 4.63 24.63 -14.64
C ALA A 165 3.96 23.80 -13.56
N GLY A 166 4.23 22.50 -13.57
CA GLY A 166 3.72 21.59 -12.55
C GLY A 166 2.21 21.35 -12.59
N ILE A 167 1.64 21.01 -11.46
CA ILE A 167 0.22 20.69 -11.30
C ILE A 167 -0.41 21.49 -10.15
N LYS A 168 -1.72 21.78 -10.27
CA LYS A 168 -2.54 22.34 -9.20
C LYS A 168 -3.18 21.28 -8.31
N SER A 169 -3.47 20.13 -8.88
CA SER A 169 -4.05 18.99 -8.17
C SER A 169 -3.91 17.75 -9.02
N VAL A 170 -3.73 16.60 -8.38
CA VAL A 170 -3.88 15.30 -9.03
C VAL A 170 -4.47 14.31 -8.03
N THR A 171 -5.34 13.44 -8.55
CA THR A 171 -5.88 12.30 -7.82
C THR A 171 -5.50 11.02 -8.55
N LEU A 172 -4.75 10.15 -7.87
CA LEU A 172 -4.28 8.87 -8.38
C LEU A 172 -4.95 7.74 -7.61
N GLN A 173 -5.36 6.70 -8.31
CA GLN A 173 -5.83 5.45 -7.71
C GLN A 173 -4.80 4.35 -7.94
N PHE A 174 -4.45 3.64 -6.87
CA PHE A 174 -3.53 2.50 -6.90
C PHE A 174 -4.30 1.22 -6.61
N ASN A 175 -4.15 0.23 -7.49
CA ASN A 175 -4.76 -1.10 -7.34
C ASN A 175 -3.66 -2.16 -7.43
N GLY A 176 -3.60 -3.09 -6.50
CA GLY A 176 -2.58 -4.13 -6.44
C GLY A 176 -2.55 -4.78 -5.06
N ASP A 177 -1.38 -5.24 -4.65
CA ASP A 177 -1.16 -5.87 -3.35
C ASP A 177 -0.88 -4.80 -2.27
N TYR A 178 -1.75 -4.72 -1.28
CA TYR A 178 -1.65 -3.80 -0.13
C TYR A 178 -1.39 -2.33 -0.50
N PRO A 179 -2.15 -1.71 -1.45
CA PRO A 179 -1.83 -0.37 -1.91
C PRO A 179 -1.97 0.67 -0.81
N PHE A 180 -3.08 0.63 -0.03
CA PHE A 180 -3.27 1.58 1.06
C PHE A 180 -2.26 1.36 2.19
N GLY A 181 -1.99 0.12 2.57
CA GLY A 181 -1.00 -0.20 3.60
C GLY A 181 0.39 0.35 3.29
N ASN A 182 0.82 0.24 2.02
CA ASN A 182 2.10 0.78 1.56
C ASN A 182 2.15 2.31 1.52
N LEU A 183 1.04 2.97 1.20
CA LEU A 183 1.00 4.41 0.93
C LEU A 183 0.47 5.24 2.11
N LYS A 184 -0.21 4.65 3.09
CA LYS A 184 -0.78 5.39 4.24
C LYS A 184 0.25 6.19 5.04
N GLY A 185 1.51 5.75 5.07
CA GLY A 185 2.60 6.46 5.73
C GLY A 185 3.03 7.75 5.02
N GLU A 186 2.64 7.93 3.76
CA GLU A 186 2.96 9.12 2.96
C GLU A 186 2.02 10.30 3.25
N ASN A 187 1.00 10.11 4.09
CA ASN A 187 0.09 11.19 4.49
C ASN A 187 0.86 12.31 5.18
N GLY A 188 0.74 13.52 4.65
CA GLY A 188 1.35 14.69 5.26
C GLY A 188 1.86 15.73 4.27
N VAL A 189 2.78 16.56 4.76
CA VAL A 189 3.36 17.65 3.99
C VAL A 189 4.80 17.30 3.59
N HIS A 190 5.04 17.22 2.29
CA HIS A 190 6.33 16.90 1.70
C HIS A 190 7.11 18.18 1.40
N ARG A 191 8.32 18.27 1.91
CA ARG A 191 9.18 19.44 1.77
C ARG A 191 10.29 19.20 0.76
N LEU A 192 10.43 20.12 -0.19
CA LEU A 192 11.57 20.19 -1.11
C LEU A 192 12.44 21.40 -0.79
N VAL A 193 13.75 21.19 -0.75
CA VAL A 193 14.74 22.27 -0.64
C VAL A 193 15.75 22.10 -1.77
N ARG A 194 15.74 23.02 -2.72
CA ARG A 194 16.66 23.02 -3.86
C ARG A 194 16.98 24.44 -4.35
N ILE A 195 17.97 24.56 -5.23
CA ILE A 195 18.13 25.77 -6.04
C ILE A 195 17.01 25.80 -7.07
N SER A 196 16.21 26.89 -7.08
CA SER A 196 15.03 26.97 -7.94
C SER A 196 15.44 27.11 -9.41
N PRO A 197 14.87 26.27 -10.31
CA PRO A 197 15.05 26.50 -11.76
C PRO A 197 14.22 27.67 -12.30
N PHE A 198 13.31 28.23 -11.50
CA PHE A 198 12.43 29.35 -11.87
C PHE A 198 12.97 30.71 -11.36
N ASP A 199 14.00 30.69 -10.51
CA ASP A 199 14.63 31.92 -9.98
C ASP A 199 15.90 32.27 -10.78
N SER A 200 15.87 33.39 -11.47
CA SER A 200 17.01 33.90 -12.23
C SER A 200 18.27 34.14 -11.38
N ASN A 201 18.10 34.34 -10.07
CA ASN A 201 19.22 34.57 -9.13
C ASN A 201 19.78 33.26 -8.57
N ALA A 202 19.28 32.09 -9.00
CA ALA A 202 19.69 30.76 -8.53
C ALA A 202 19.69 30.63 -7.00
N LYS A 203 18.69 31.22 -6.32
CA LYS A 203 18.56 31.12 -4.87
C LYS A 203 17.98 29.80 -4.46
N ARG A 204 18.32 29.40 -3.25
CA ARG A 204 17.75 28.19 -2.58
C ARG A 204 16.34 28.51 -2.10
N HIS A 205 15.37 27.72 -2.56
CA HIS A 205 13.96 27.83 -2.19
C HIS A 205 13.50 26.61 -1.41
N THR A 206 12.47 26.80 -0.61
CA THR A 206 11.76 25.72 0.09
C THR A 206 10.32 25.72 -0.38
N SER A 207 9.83 24.56 -0.80
CA SER A 207 8.47 24.35 -1.29
C SER A 207 7.81 23.23 -0.53
N PHE A 208 6.50 23.30 -0.40
CA PHE A 208 5.69 22.32 0.30
C PHE A 208 4.57 21.79 -0.60
N THR A 209 4.26 20.51 -0.45
CA THR A 209 3.16 19.86 -1.15
C THR A 209 2.49 18.91 -0.17
N SER A 210 1.17 18.93 -0.10
CA SER A 210 0.40 17.99 0.71
C SER A 210 0.07 16.74 -0.07
N VAL A 211 0.23 15.58 0.56
CA VAL A 211 -0.18 14.28 0.07
C VAL A 211 -1.21 13.72 1.04
N PHE A 212 -2.37 13.32 0.52
CA PHE A 212 -3.40 12.61 1.28
C PHE A 212 -3.66 11.27 0.64
N VAL A 213 -3.62 10.23 1.45
CA VAL A 213 -3.92 8.85 1.03
C VAL A 213 -5.06 8.33 1.87
N TYR A 214 -6.08 7.80 1.22
CA TYR A 214 -7.21 7.15 1.87
C TYR A 214 -7.59 5.85 1.14
N PRO A 215 -8.17 4.87 1.87
CA PRO A 215 -8.62 3.64 1.25
C PRO A 215 -9.86 3.90 0.39
N LEU A 216 -9.94 3.24 -0.76
CA LEU A 216 -11.16 3.23 -1.54
C LEU A 216 -12.11 2.19 -0.92
N VAL A 217 -13.10 2.68 -0.20
CA VAL A 217 -14.16 1.86 0.41
C VAL A 217 -15.22 1.61 -0.65
N ASP A 218 -15.70 0.39 -0.76
CA ASP A 218 -16.85 0.06 -1.58
C ASP A 218 -18.16 0.38 -0.83
N ASP A 219 -19.28 0.47 -1.57
CA ASP A 219 -20.61 0.81 -1.03
C ASP A 219 -21.19 -0.28 -0.09
N SER A 220 -20.38 -1.28 0.30
CA SER A 220 -20.78 -2.36 1.21
C SER A 220 -20.87 -1.93 2.68
N ILE A 221 -20.32 -0.77 3.02
CA ILE A 221 -20.40 -0.23 4.39
C ILE A 221 -21.65 0.63 4.51
N GLU A 222 -22.76 0.05 4.96
CA GLU A 222 -23.92 0.79 5.41
C GLU A 222 -23.60 1.52 6.73
N ILE A 223 -23.52 2.84 6.66
CA ILE A 223 -23.40 3.69 7.85
C ILE A 223 -24.80 4.08 8.27
N ASP A 224 -25.31 3.45 9.34
CA ASP A 224 -26.54 3.85 9.97
C ASP A 224 -26.28 5.04 10.91
N ILE A 225 -26.69 6.23 10.45
CA ILE A 225 -26.56 7.45 11.25
C ILE A 225 -27.82 7.61 12.09
N ASN A 226 -27.71 7.37 13.40
CA ASN A 226 -28.83 7.58 14.31
C ASN A 226 -29.11 9.09 14.42
N PRO A 227 -30.35 9.56 14.10
CA PRO A 227 -30.70 10.97 14.20
C PRO A 227 -30.48 11.60 15.58
N SER A 228 -30.43 10.78 16.64
CA SER A 228 -30.16 11.27 18.01
C SER A 228 -28.68 11.65 18.24
N ASP A 229 -27.77 11.20 17.36
CA ASP A 229 -26.35 11.51 17.45
C ASP A 229 -25.97 12.80 16.69
N ILE A 230 -26.96 13.41 16.00
CA ILE A 230 -26.79 14.67 15.27
C ILE A 230 -27.36 15.82 16.11
N SER A 231 -26.51 16.78 16.47
CA SER A 231 -26.97 18.07 17.02
C SER A 231 -26.92 19.14 15.94
N TRP A 232 -27.99 19.94 15.87
CA TRP A 232 -28.08 21.02 14.89
C TRP A 232 -27.95 22.35 15.62
N ASP A 233 -26.86 23.09 15.30
CA ASP A 233 -26.69 24.46 15.77
C ASP A 233 -27.00 25.41 14.61
N THR A 234 -28.05 26.25 14.78
CA THR A 234 -28.38 27.29 13.81
C THR A 234 -27.81 28.62 14.30
N PHE A 235 -27.18 29.38 13.41
CA PHE A 235 -26.68 30.70 13.73
C PHE A 235 -26.90 31.67 12.57
N ARG A 236 -27.08 32.96 12.91
CA ARG A 236 -27.20 34.02 11.91
C ARG A 236 -25.80 34.38 11.38
N ALA A 237 -25.71 34.57 10.07
CA ALA A 237 -24.47 35.04 9.47
C ALA A 237 -24.10 36.43 10.03
N GLY A 238 -22.93 36.53 10.69
CA GLY A 238 -22.41 37.81 11.21
C GLY A 238 -21.75 38.59 10.07
N GLY A 239 -22.32 39.77 9.74
CA GLY A 239 -21.75 40.69 8.74
C GLY A 239 -22.53 41.98 8.60
N ALA A 240 -21.96 43.01 7.95
CA ALA A 240 -22.64 44.27 7.66
C ALA A 240 -23.85 44.03 6.72
N GLY A 241 -25.02 44.31 7.21
CA GLY A 241 -26.34 43.88 6.79
C GLY A 241 -26.66 43.91 5.29
N GLY A 242 -27.35 42.86 4.87
CA GLY A 242 -28.11 42.71 3.64
C GLY A 242 -29.36 41.85 3.90
N GLN A 243 -30.28 41.80 2.95
CA GLN A 243 -31.56 41.12 3.14
C GLN A 243 -31.44 39.62 3.44
N GLY A 244 -30.33 38.96 3.03
CA GLY A 244 -30.02 37.57 3.33
C GLY A 244 -29.42 37.35 4.74
N VAL A 245 -28.69 38.32 5.28
CA VAL A 245 -28.04 38.24 6.61
C VAL A 245 -29.06 38.33 7.74
N ASN A 246 -30.18 39.03 7.51
CA ASN A 246 -31.19 39.33 8.53
C ASN A 246 -32.40 38.36 8.53
N LYS A 247 -32.53 37.45 7.56
CA LYS A 247 -33.70 36.61 7.37
C LYS A 247 -33.44 35.11 7.36
N ILE A 248 -32.18 34.66 7.28
CA ILE A 248 -31.87 33.25 7.18
C ILE A 248 -31.10 32.82 8.45
N GLU A 249 -31.68 31.90 9.19
CA GLU A 249 -31.05 31.12 10.25
C GLU A 249 -30.62 29.78 9.71
#